data_1219cdc8c3e89d85e259217511259b69
#
_entry.id   1219cdc8c3e89d85e259217511259b69
#
_cell.length_a   1.000
_cell.length_b   1.000
_cell.length_c   1.000
_cell.angle_alpha   90.00
_cell.angle_beta   90.00
_cell.angle_gamma   90.00
#
_symmetry.space_group_name_H-M   'P 1'
#
loop_
_entity.id
_entity.type
_entity.pdbx_description
1 polymer ?
#
loop_
_entity_poly.entity_id
_entity_poly.type
_entity_poly.pdbx_seq_one_letter_code
_entity_poly.pdbx_strand_id
1 'polypeptide(L)'
;ERSVKQQEIIPLIRKELATIPGARAFAAPYPLVQGQRGEPLQFVLVGENLQEVGRLTREMQQRLSAEPGIGRLDTDLQLDLPQLVFQPDRTRIAAANLSSQDVALAVNMLTGGIDIAKFNDEPGDGSRYDIRVKGREGEFTQPSDMSKIFLRSKDGKLVRLDSVAGFKEQLGPAVIGRFDLQYSATFFASPTIPLGDA
;
A
#
# COMPACT_ATOMS: atom_id res chain seq x y z
N GLU A 1 33.71 7.73 -21.61
CA GLU A 1 34.23 7.21 -20.31
C GLU A 1 33.56 7.93 -19.16
N ARG A 2 33.13 7.18 -18.16
CA ARG A 2 32.44 7.71 -16.99
C ARG A 2 33.43 8.38 -16.06
N SER A 3 33.38 9.70 -15.91
CA SER A 3 34.32 10.47 -15.08
C SER A 3 33.99 10.42 -13.59
N VAL A 4 32.75 10.05 -13.21
CA VAL A 4 32.27 10.05 -11.82
C VAL A 4 31.80 8.66 -11.43
N LYS A 5 32.23 8.17 -10.28
CA LYS A 5 31.84 6.86 -9.74
C LYS A 5 30.43 6.90 -9.13
N GLN A 6 29.73 5.78 -9.18
CA GLN A 6 28.38 5.65 -8.58
C GLN A 6 28.37 6.03 -7.09
N GLN A 7 29.42 5.67 -6.36
CA GLN A 7 29.57 5.95 -4.94
C GLN A 7 29.69 7.45 -4.62
N GLU A 8 30.15 8.27 -5.58
CA GLU A 8 30.26 9.73 -5.44
C GLU A 8 28.95 10.43 -5.78
N ILE A 9 28.16 9.87 -6.70
CA ILE A 9 26.87 10.44 -7.14
C ILE A 9 25.78 10.19 -6.11
N ILE A 10 25.74 9.00 -5.47
CA ILE A 10 24.66 8.64 -4.53
C ILE A 10 24.48 9.64 -3.39
N PRO A 11 25.53 10.13 -2.70
CA PRO A 11 25.39 11.13 -1.65
C PRO A 11 24.81 12.47 -2.16
N LEU A 12 25.17 12.87 -3.37
CA LEU A 12 24.65 14.10 -3.98
C LEU A 12 23.15 13.98 -4.26
N ILE A 13 22.75 12.88 -4.88
CA ILE A 13 21.32 12.59 -5.15
C ILE A 13 20.53 12.52 -3.84
N ARG A 14 21.05 11.88 -2.80
CA ARG A 14 20.39 11.80 -1.49
C ARG A 14 20.16 13.17 -0.87
N LYS A 15 21.11 14.08 -1.00
CA LYS A 15 20.98 15.45 -0.50
C LYS A 15 19.85 16.19 -1.21
N GLU A 16 19.76 16.08 -2.53
CA GLU A 16 18.68 16.67 -3.32
C GLU A 16 17.30 16.03 -2.99
N LEU A 17 17.23 14.71 -2.91
CA LEU A 17 16.00 14.00 -2.57
C LEU A 17 15.47 14.33 -1.16
N ALA A 18 16.35 14.64 -0.20
CA ALA A 18 15.96 15.04 1.15
C ALA A 18 15.24 16.40 1.20
N THR A 19 15.33 17.21 0.14
CA THR A 19 14.64 18.51 0.06
C THR A 19 13.18 18.40 -0.39
N ILE A 20 12.73 17.23 -0.86
CA ILE A 20 11.38 17.02 -1.37
C ILE A 20 10.43 16.76 -0.19
N PRO A 21 9.50 17.68 0.13
CA PRO A 21 8.58 17.50 1.24
C PRO A 21 7.51 16.43 0.89
N GLY A 22 7.11 15.64 1.89
CA GLY A 22 6.01 14.67 1.75
C GLY A 22 6.39 13.37 1.04
N ALA A 23 7.65 13.19 0.61
CA ALA A 23 8.13 11.96 0.01
C ALA A 23 9.39 11.44 0.71
N ARG A 24 9.48 10.11 0.87
CA ARG A 24 10.71 9.43 1.27
C ARG A 24 11.33 8.81 0.03
N ALA A 25 12.36 9.47 -0.50
CA ALA A 25 13.05 9.00 -1.70
C ALA A 25 14.46 8.52 -1.37
N PHE A 26 14.90 7.46 -2.03
CA PHE A 26 16.15 6.79 -1.71
C PHE A 26 16.98 6.53 -2.97
N ALA A 27 18.22 6.98 -2.95
CA ALA A 27 19.24 6.53 -3.90
C ALA A 27 20.09 5.45 -3.23
N ALA A 28 20.10 4.26 -3.80
CA ALA A 28 20.92 3.13 -3.37
C ALA A 28 21.69 2.56 -4.57
N PRO A 29 22.87 1.92 -4.36
CA PRO A 29 23.52 1.18 -5.41
C PRO A 29 22.62 0.03 -5.86
N TYR A 30 22.66 -0.30 -7.14
CA TYR A 30 21.93 -1.46 -7.66
C TYR A 30 22.51 -2.74 -7.04
N PRO A 31 21.68 -3.59 -6.42
CA PRO A 31 22.18 -4.82 -5.80
C PRO A 31 22.70 -5.78 -6.87
N LEU A 32 23.79 -6.49 -6.57
CA LEU A 32 24.38 -7.48 -7.46
C LEU A 32 23.47 -8.70 -7.65
N VAL A 33 22.62 -8.98 -6.67
CA VAL A 33 21.63 -10.08 -6.71
C VAL A 33 20.24 -9.48 -6.80
N GLN A 34 19.49 -9.85 -7.83
CA GLN A 34 18.12 -9.36 -8.02
C GLN A 34 17.22 -9.81 -6.87
N GLY A 35 16.37 -8.90 -6.39
CA GLY A 35 15.41 -9.18 -5.32
C GLY A 35 15.91 -8.93 -3.90
N GLN A 36 17.19 -8.60 -3.71
CA GLN A 36 17.71 -8.16 -2.42
C GLN A 36 17.74 -6.63 -2.33
N ARG A 37 17.43 -6.08 -1.17
CA ARG A 37 17.72 -4.68 -0.86
C ARG A 37 19.22 -4.52 -0.65
N GLY A 38 19.76 -3.37 -1.07
CA GLY A 38 21.19 -3.10 -1.03
C GLY A 38 21.73 -2.62 0.35
N GLU A 39 20.89 -2.60 1.38
CA GLU A 39 21.29 -2.20 2.73
C GLU A 39 22.11 -3.32 3.39
N PRO A 40 23.33 -3.01 3.90
CA PRO A 40 24.23 -4.03 4.42
C PRO A 40 23.80 -4.62 5.77
N LEU A 41 23.05 -3.88 6.56
CA LEU A 41 22.51 -4.36 7.84
C LEU A 41 21.01 -4.55 7.71
N GLN A 42 20.55 -5.79 7.92
CA GLN A 42 19.15 -6.15 7.90
C GLN A 42 18.85 -7.07 9.09
N PHE A 43 17.78 -6.78 9.81
CA PHE A 43 17.29 -7.63 10.88
C PHE A 43 15.78 -7.59 10.97
N VAL A 44 15.19 -8.58 11.59
CA VAL A 44 13.74 -8.77 11.66
C VAL A 44 13.29 -8.78 13.10
N LEU A 45 12.32 -7.94 13.44
CA LEU A 45 11.57 -8.01 14.70
C LEU A 45 10.32 -8.87 14.45
N VAL A 46 10.11 -9.89 15.27
CA VAL A 46 8.96 -10.79 15.14
C VAL A 46 8.13 -10.80 16.42
N GLY A 47 6.84 -11.11 16.28
CA GLY A 47 5.93 -11.23 17.42
C GLY A 47 4.55 -11.75 17.03
N GLU A 48 3.81 -12.21 18.03
CA GLU A 48 2.49 -12.80 17.85
C GLU A 48 1.38 -11.75 17.61
N ASN A 49 1.61 -10.52 18.06
CA ASN A 49 0.63 -9.43 17.99
C ASN A 49 1.13 -8.29 17.12
N LEU A 50 0.40 -7.99 16.03
CA LEU A 50 0.76 -6.94 15.06
C LEU A 50 0.88 -5.55 15.72
N GLN A 51 -0.01 -5.22 16.66
CA GLN A 51 -0.01 -3.90 17.32
C GLN A 51 1.23 -3.73 18.20
N GLU A 52 1.62 -4.80 18.90
CA GLU A 52 2.81 -4.82 19.73
C GLU A 52 4.08 -4.75 18.88
N VAL A 53 4.17 -5.54 17.81
CA VAL A 53 5.26 -5.44 16.84
C VAL A 53 5.37 -4.01 16.29
N GLY A 54 4.24 -3.39 15.92
CA GLY A 54 4.23 -2.02 15.42
C GLY A 54 4.65 -0.98 16.46
N ARG A 55 4.29 -1.17 17.74
CA ARG A 55 4.73 -0.30 18.83
C ARG A 55 6.25 -0.40 19.04
N LEU A 56 6.75 -1.63 19.15
CA LEU A 56 8.18 -1.91 19.31
C LEU A 56 9.00 -1.46 18.11
N THR A 57 8.48 -1.61 16.89
CA THR A 57 9.12 -1.12 15.66
C THR A 57 9.36 0.38 15.73
N ARG A 58 8.36 1.16 16.14
CA ARG A 58 8.50 2.62 16.28
C ARG A 58 9.49 3.01 17.37
N GLU A 59 9.44 2.33 18.54
CA GLU A 59 10.35 2.58 19.63
C GLU A 59 11.80 2.24 19.24
N MET A 60 12.01 1.10 18.58
CA MET A 60 13.31 0.68 18.08
C MET A 60 13.84 1.64 17.01
N GLN A 61 12.98 2.06 16.08
CA GLN A 61 13.35 3.03 15.05
C GLN A 61 13.79 4.37 15.68
N GLN A 62 13.09 4.85 16.71
CA GLN A 62 13.47 6.08 17.40
C GLN A 62 14.83 5.94 18.11
N ARG A 63 15.05 4.85 18.82
CA ARG A 63 16.31 4.60 19.55
C ARG A 63 17.48 4.46 18.58
N LEU A 64 17.35 3.60 17.58
CA LEU A 64 18.43 3.32 16.63
C LEU A 64 18.74 4.52 15.72
N SER A 65 17.75 5.35 15.40
CA SER A 65 17.98 6.59 14.64
C SER A 65 18.79 7.63 15.40
N ALA A 66 18.84 7.53 16.73
CA ALA A 66 19.63 8.40 17.60
C ALA A 66 21.07 7.89 17.79
N GLU A 67 21.36 6.62 17.47
CA GLU A 67 22.67 6.02 17.66
C GLU A 67 23.66 6.48 16.57
N PRO A 68 24.82 7.05 16.96
CA PRO A 68 25.88 7.38 16.03
C PRO A 68 26.41 6.12 15.35
N GLY A 69 26.47 6.13 14.03
CA GLY A 69 27.03 5.00 13.30
C GLY A 69 26.02 4.08 12.60
N ILE A 70 24.80 3.97 13.10
CA ILE A 70 23.71 3.21 12.42
C ILE A 70 23.36 3.86 11.08
N GLY A 71 23.57 5.17 10.96
CA GLY A 71 23.28 5.89 9.75
C GLY A 71 21.79 5.91 9.44
N ARG A 72 21.43 5.62 8.19
CA ARG A 72 20.04 5.61 7.81
C ARG A 72 19.38 4.29 8.17
N LEU A 73 18.22 4.39 8.83
CA LEU A 73 17.37 3.27 9.21
C LEU A 73 15.99 3.39 8.55
N ASP A 74 15.49 2.31 7.96
CA ASP A 74 14.15 2.19 7.39
C ASP A 74 13.48 0.89 7.84
N THR A 75 12.14 0.79 7.69
CA THR A 75 11.39 -0.42 8.01
C THR A 75 10.29 -0.65 6.98
N ASP A 76 9.95 -1.92 6.75
CA ASP A 76 8.85 -2.32 5.87
C ASP A 76 7.48 -2.24 6.54
N LEU A 77 7.40 -2.20 7.88
CA LEU A 77 6.15 -2.13 8.61
C LEU A 77 5.70 -0.68 8.82
N GLN A 78 4.65 -0.27 8.12
CA GLN A 78 3.98 1.01 8.27
C GLN A 78 2.52 0.76 8.64
N LEU A 79 2.10 1.19 9.85
CA LEU A 79 0.75 1.00 10.38
C LEU A 79 -0.11 2.28 10.35
N ASP A 80 0.45 3.38 9.88
CA ASP A 80 -0.10 4.73 9.95
C ASP A 80 -0.54 5.29 8.59
N LEU A 81 -0.80 4.42 7.63
CA LEU A 81 -1.29 4.85 6.32
C LEU A 81 -2.79 5.13 6.38
N PRO A 82 -3.24 6.28 5.90
CA PRO A 82 -4.65 6.61 5.80
C PRO A 82 -5.38 5.59 4.89
N GLN A 83 -6.44 5.02 5.39
CA GLN A 83 -7.29 4.06 4.67
C GLN A 83 -8.75 4.47 4.79
N LEU A 84 -9.50 4.30 3.70
CA LEU A 84 -10.95 4.39 3.68
C LEU A 84 -11.53 2.98 3.75
N VAL A 85 -12.17 2.66 4.88
CA VAL A 85 -12.80 1.35 5.07
C VAL A 85 -14.28 1.47 4.76
N PHE A 86 -14.72 0.74 3.75
CA PHE A 86 -16.12 0.63 3.40
C PHE A 86 -16.89 -0.16 4.48
N GLN A 87 -17.95 0.44 5.02
CA GLN A 87 -18.79 -0.16 6.07
C GLN A 87 -20.22 -0.32 5.56
N PRO A 88 -20.61 -1.52 5.09
CA PRO A 88 -22.00 -1.79 4.72
C PRO A 88 -22.90 -1.93 5.95
N ASP A 89 -24.05 -1.29 5.93
CA ASP A 89 -25.12 -1.51 6.93
C ASP A 89 -26.04 -2.62 6.44
N ARG A 90 -25.85 -3.83 6.98
CA ARG A 90 -26.61 -5.01 6.56
C ARG A 90 -28.11 -4.86 6.79
N THR A 91 -28.51 -4.15 7.85
CA THR A 91 -29.93 -3.92 8.16
C THR A 91 -30.59 -3.02 7.13
N ARG A 92 -29.90 -1.91 6.77
CA ARG A 92 -30.40 -1.00 5.74
C ARG A 92 -30.37 -1.64 4.35
N ILE A 93 -29.36 -2.44 4.03
CA ILE A 93 -29.27 -3.20 2.78
C ILE A 93 -30.50 -4.14 2.65
N ALA A 94 -30.80 -4.89 3.69
CA ALA A 94 -31.98 -5.79 3.72
C ALA A 94 -33.28 -5.02 3.60
N ALA A 95 -33.44 -3.92 4.36
CA ALA A 95 -34.65 -3.08 4.31
C ALA A 95 -34.84 -2.42 2.93
N ALA A 96 -33.78 -2.13 2.21
CA ALA A 96 -33.81 -1.61 0.85
C ALA A 96 -34.03 -2.71 -0.23
N ASN A 97 -34.23 -3.95 0.18
CA ASN A 97 -34.35 -5.12 -0.69
C ASN A 97 -33.16 -5.28 -1.67
N LEU A 98 -31.95 -4.98 -1.16
CA LEU A 98 -30.67 -5.15 -1.85
C LEU A 98 -29.96 -6.41 -1.35
N SER A 99 -29.07 -6.94 -2.19
CA SER A 99 -28.12 -7.98 -1.79
C SER A 99 -26.81 -7.34 -1.32
N SER A 100 -26.24 -7.84 -0.21
CA SER A 100 -24.90 -7.41 0.23
C SER A 100 -23.84 -7.72 -0.81
N GLN A 101 -24.04 -8.76 -1.63
CA GLN A 101 -23.15 -9.10 -2.72
C GLN A 101 -23.20 -8.05 -3.83
N ASP A 102 -24.40 -7.55 -4.20
CA ASP A 102 -24.55 -6.52 -5.23
C ASP A 102 -23.91 -5.21 -4.80
N VAL A 103 -24.04 -4.87 -3.51
CA VAL A 103 -23.39 -3.68 -2.92
C VAL A 103 -21.87 -3.82 -2.98
N ALA A 104 -21.31 -4.97 -2.59
CA ALA A 104 -19.88 -5.22 -2.63
C ALA A 104 -19.32 -5.21 -4.07
N LEU A 105 -20.08 -5.84 -4.99
CA LEU A 105 -19.73 -5.89 -6.41
C LEU A 105 -19.67 -4.48 -7.03
N ALA A 106 -20.67 -3.65 -6.73
CA ALA A 106 -20.73 -2.28 -7.25
C ALA A 106 -19.55 -1.44 -6.74
N VAL A 107 -19.23 -1.52 -5.45
CA VAL A 107 -18.07 -0.81 -4.89
C VAL A 107 -16.79 -1.31 -5.51
N ASN A 108 -16.60 -2.63 -5.63
CA ASN A 108 -15.41 -3.21 -6.23
C ASN A 108 -15.25 -2.79 -7.71
N MET A 109 -16.34 -2.82 -8.48
CA MET A 109 -16.34 -2.38 -9.88
C MET A 109 -15.91 -0.92 -10.02
N LEU A 110 -16.41 -0.04 -9.14
CA LEU A 110 -16.13 1.39 -9.24
C LEU A 110 -14.72 1.77 -8.75
N THR A 111 -14.17 1.05 -7.77
CA THR A 111 -12.85 1.32 -7.19
C THR A 111 -11.73 0.55 -7.86
N GLY A 112 -11.81 -0.78 -7.86
CA GLY A 112 -10.76 -1.68 -8.38
C GLY A 112 -10.99 -2.13 -9.82
N GLY A 113 -12.23 -2.11 -10.25
CA GLY A 113 -12.65 -2.71 -11.52
C GLY A 113 -12.86 -4.22 -11.42
N ILE A 114 -13.63 -4.75 -12.34
CA ILE A 114 -13.88 -6.19 -12.52
C ILE A 114 -13.60 -6.61 -13.96
N ASP A 115 -13.00 -7.77 -14.14
CA ASP A 115 -12.78 -8.36 -15.45
C ASP A 115 -14.04 -9.12 -15.87
N ILE A 116 -14.70 -8.63 -16.93
CA ILE A 116 -16.00 -9.15 -17.38
C ILE A 116 -15.89 -10.11 -18.56
N ALA A 117 -14.84 -9.97 -19.36
CA ALA A 117 -14.63 -10.78 -20.57
C ALA A 117 -13.16 -10.75 -20.98
N LYS A 118 -12.85 -11.54 -22.01
CA LYS A 118 -11.55 -11.51 -22.68
C LYS A 118 -11.75 -11.16 -24.15
N PHE A 119 -10.92 -10.27 -24.63
CA PHE A 119 -10.84 -9.92 -26.05
C PHE A 119 -9.67 -10.71 -26.67
N ASN A 120 -9.94 -11.40 -27.77
CA ASN A 120 -8.91 -12.07 -28.57
C ASN A 120 -8.61 -11.16 -29.76
N ASP A 121 -7.36 -10.75 -29.89
CA ASP A 121 -6.91 -9.92 -31.01
C ASP A 121 -6.55 -10.79 -32.22
N GLU A 122 -7.58 -11.33 -32.91
CA GLU A 122 -7.44 -12.04 -34.17
C GLU A 122 -8.26 -11.31 -35.26
N PRO A 123 -7.62 -10.98 -36.42
CA PRO A 123 -6.32 -11.41 -36.94
C PRO A 123 -5.12 -10.52 -36.53
N GLY A 124 -5.14 -9.85 -35.37
CA GLY A 124 -4.06 -9.02 -34.89
C GLY A 124 -2.79 -9.81 -34.45
N ASP A 125 -2.24 -9.50 -33.25
CA ASP A 125 -1.04 -10.14 -32.72
C ASP A 125 -1.30 -11.52 -32.09
N GLY A 126 -2.56 -11.98 -32.04
CA GLY A 126 -2.98 -13.22 -31.39
C GLY A 126 -3.01 -13.16 -29.86
N SER A 127 -2.79 -11.97 -29.29
CA SER A 127 -2.80 -11.77 -27.84
C SER A 127 -4.22 -11.76 -27.28
N ARG A 128 -4.31 -12.12 -25.99
CA ARG A 128 -5.58 -12.17 -25.27
C ARG A 128 -5.58 -11.12 -24.16
N TYR A 129 -6.49 -10.16 -24.25
CA TYR A 129 -6.61 -9.04 -23.32
C TYR A 129 -7.83 -9.17 -22.42
N ASP A 130 -7.69 -8.83 -21.15
CA ASP A 130 -8.83 -8.77 -20.23
C ASP A 130 -9.61 -7.46 -20.43
N ILE A 131 -10.94 -7.58 -20.58
CA ILE A 131 -11.84 -6.42 -20.62
C ILE A 131 -12.23 -6.10 -19.19
N ARG A 132 -11.66 -5.00 -18.66
CA ARG A 132 -11.93 -4.53 -17.31
C ARG A 132 -12.89 -3.34 -17.31
N VAL A 133 -13.99 -3.46 -16.55
CA VAL A 133 -14.92 -2.37 -16.29
C VAL A 133 -14.63 -1.76 -14.93
N LYS A 134 -14.40 -0.45 -14.88
CA LYS A 134 -14.20 0.31 -13.65
C LYS A 134 -14.84 1.70 -13.75
N GLY A 135 -15.01 2.38 -12.61
CA GLY A 135 -15.37 3.79 -12.59
C GLY A 135 -14.30 4.64 -13.30
N ARG A 136 -14.74 5.77 -13.87
CA ARG A 136 -13.81 6.70 -14.51
C ARG A 136 -12.79 7.18 -13.50
N GLU A 137 -11.54 7.25 -13.93
CA GLU A 137 -10.44 7.72 -13.09
C GLU A 137 -10.68 9.15 -12.60
N GLY A 138 -10.56 9.38 -11.29
CA GLY A 138 -10.80 10.67 -10.65
C GLY A 138 -12.25 10.97 -10.25
N GLU A 139 -13.25 10.16 -10.64
CA GLU A 139 -14.67 10.40 -10.29
C GLU A 139 -15.08 9.85 -8.93
N PHE A 140 -14.42 8.79 -8.43
CA PHE A 140 -14.76 8.11 -7.17
C PHE A 140 -13.57 8.10 -6.22
N THR A 141 -13.12 9.28 -5.81
CA THR A 141 -11.92 9.47 -4.97
C THR A 141 -12.24 9.86 -3.55
N GLN A 142 -13.46 10.34 -3.28
CA GLN A 142 -13.88 10.82 -1.97
C GLN A 142 -15.11 10.06 -1.44
N PRO A 143 -15.26 9.96 -0.11
CA PRO A 143 -16.43 9.33 0.50
C PRO A 143 -17.77 9.94 0.04
N SER A 144 -17.81 11.25 -0.24
CA SER A 144 -19.00 11.96 -0.74
C SER A 144 -19.47 11.47 -2.11
N ASP A 145 -18.59 10.86 -2.91
CA ASP A 145 -18.96 10.36 -4.25
C ASP A 145 -19.91 9.15 -4.20
N MET A 146 -20.06 8.51 -3.04
CA MET A 146 -21.06 7.44 -2.85
C MET A 146 -22.48 7.90 -3.15
N SER A 147 -22.80 9.17 -2.96
CA SER A 147 -24.11 9.74 -3.26
C SER A 147 -24.46 9.72 -4.75
N LYS A 148 -23.46 9.58 -5.62
CA LYS A 148 -23.63 9.50 -7.09
C LYS A 148 -23.88 8.08 -7.57
N ILE A 149 -23.74 7.08 -6.69
CA ILE A 149 -23.86 5.66 -7.03
C ILE A 149 -25.25 5.17 -6.68
N PHE A 150 -25.93 4.56 -7.63
CA PHE A 150 -27.26 3.99 -7.48
C PHE A 150 -27.24 2.50 -7.74
N LEU A 151 -27.84 1.75 -6.82
CA LEU A 151 -28.04 0.31 -6.93
C LEU A 151 -29.49 0.02 -7.26
N ARG A 152 -29.75 -0.98 -8.09
CA ARG A 152 -31.11 -1.42 -8.38
C ARG A 152 -31.52 -2.49 -7.37
N SER A 153 -32.58 -2.20 -6.59
CA SER A 153 -33.17 -3.18 -5.69
C SER A 153 -33.90 -4.28 -6.47
N LYS A 154 -34.23 -5.40 -5.79
CA LYS A 154 -35.04 -6.49 -6.38
C LYS A 154 -36.42 -6.02 -6.82
N ASP A 155 -36.97 -4.95 -6.21
CA ASP A 155 -38.23 -4.31 -6.61
C ASP A 155 -38.07 -3.34 -7.78
N GLY A 156 -36.88 -3.24 -8.38
CA GLY A 156 -36.60 -2.35 -9.49
C GLY A 156 -36.34 -0.88 -9.13
N LYS A 157 -36.40 -0.52 -7.84
CA LYS A 157 -36.17 0.84 -7.35
C LYS A 157 -34.65 1.15 -7.34
N LEU A 158 -34.31 2.41 -7.57
CA LEU A 158 -32.95 2.90 -7.42
C LEU A 158 -32.70 3.35 -5.98
N VAL A 159 -31.68 2.80 -5.36
CA VAL A 159 -31.25 3.07 -3.99
C VAL A 159 -29.86 3.66 -4.02
N ARG A 160 -29.64 4.79 -3.37
CA ARG A 160 -28.32 5.42 -3.27
C ARG A 160 -27.42 4.60 -2.35
N LEU A 161 -26.16 4.45 -2.74
CA LEU A 161 -25.18 3.67 -1.98
C LEU A 161 -24.95 4.26 -0.58
N ASP A 162 -24.90 5.59 -0.45
CA ASP A 162 -24.69 6.29 0.83
C ASP A 162 -25.87 6.11 1.83
N SER A 163 -27.04 5.66 1.36
CA SER A 163 -28.15 5.34 2.26
C SER A 163 -28.00 3.99 2.95
N VAL A 164 -27.17 3.08 2.42
CA VAL A 164 -27.01 1.70 2.90
C VAL A 164 -25.59 1.37 3.35
N ALA A 165 -24.65 2.29 3.17
CA ALA A 165 -23.25 2.09 3.54
C ALA A 165 -22.57 3.43 3.83
N GLY A 166 -21.42 3.38 4.49
CA GLY A 166 -20.55 4.52 4.75
C GLY A 166 -19.09 4.17 4.58
N PHE A 167 -18.22 5.18 4.59
CA PHE A 167 -16.79 5.02 4.75
C PHE A 167 -16.35 5.49 6.13
N LYS A 168 -15.40 4.77 6.70
CA LYS A 168 -14.68 5.17 7.90
C LYS A 168 -13.22 5.38 7.54
N GLU A 169 -12.71 6.56 7.87
CA GLU A 169 -11.29 6.83 7.81
C GLU A 169 -10.61 6.17 9.01
N GLN A 170 -9.54 5.44 8.75
CA GLN A 170 -8.69 4.86 9.79
C GLN A 170 -7.26 4.79 9.31
N LEU A 171 -6.34 4.67 10.27
CA LEU A 171 -4.95 4.33 9.98
C LEU A 171 -4.82 2.80 9.93
N GLY A 172 -4.06 2.31 8.97
CA GLY A 172 -3.85 0.89 8.81
C GLY A 172 -2.54 0.55 8.11
N PRO A 173 -2.17 -0.74 8.11
CA PRO A 173 -0.96 -1.19 7.45
C PRO A 173 -1.12 -1.20 5.93
N ALA A 174 -0.06 -0.81 5.22
CA ALA A 174 0.03 -1.03 3.77
C ALA A 174 0.19 -2.51 3.43
N VAL A 175 1.13 -3.12 4.14
CA VAL A 175 1.48 -4.54 4.01
C VAL A 175 1.69 -5.11 5.41
N ILE A 176 1.26 -6.33 5.64
CA ILE A 176 1.53 -7.08 6.86
C ILE A 176 2.50 -8.20 6.49
N GLY A 177 3.78 -8.03 6.84
CA GLY A 177 4.81 -9.05 6.71
C GLY A 177 4.66 -10.15 7.76
N ARG A 178 5.05 -11.36 7.40
CA ARG A 178 5.21 -12.46 8.35
C ARG A 178 6.53 -13.17 8.11
N PHE A 179 7.20 -13.49 9.20
CA PHE A 179 8.40 -14.30 9.23
C PHE A 179 8.17 -15.47 10.19
N ASP A 180 8.35 -16.67 9.71
CA ASP A 180 8.07 -17.90 10.48
C ASP A 180 6.66 -17.89 11.12
N LEU A 181 5.64 -17.54 10.32
CA LEU A 181 4.22 -17.42 10.70
C LEU A 181 3.89 -16.31 11.72
N GLN A 182 4.87 -15.64 12.31
CA GLN A 182 4.70 -14.51 13.20
C GLN A 182 4.65 -13.19 12.43
N TYR A 183 3.99 -12.17 12.99
CA TYR A 183 4.04 -10.82 12.42
C TYR A 183 5.48 -10.29 12.48
N SER A 184 5.90 -9.64 11.42
CA SER A 184 7.27 -9.18 11.30
C SER A 184 7.38 -7.72 10.86
N ALA A 185 8.45 -7.09 11.33
CA ALA A 185 8.96 -5.82 10.81
C ALA A 185 10.44 -6.01 10.47
N THR A 186 10.78 -5.80 9.21
CA THR A 186 12.17 -5.85 8.77
C THR A 186 12.76 -4.46 8.82
N PHE A 187 13.91 -4.34 9.43
CA PHE A 187 14.71 -3.13 9.48
C PHE A 187 15.83 -3.21 8.44
N PHE A 188 16.08 -2.10 7.80
CA PHE A 188 17.11 -1.92 6.79
C PHE A 188 17.97 -0.72 7.19
N ALA A 189 19.25 -0.94 7.44
CA ALA A 189 20.16 0.13 7.83
C ALA A 189 21.38 0.21 6.93
N SER A 190 21.88 1.44 6.78
CA SER A 190 23.12 1.74 6.06
C SER A 190 24.12 2.37 7.04
N PRO A 191 24.84 1.54 7.84
CA PRO A 191 25.80 2.04 8.82
C PRO A 191 26.87 2.93 8.19
N THR A 192 27.32 3.91 8.96
CA THR A 192 28.42 4.79 8.62
C THR A 192 29.76 4.33 9.23
N ILE A 193 29.68 3.31 10.08
CA ILE A 193 30.82 2.61 10.72
C ILE A 193 30.94 1.19 10.13
N PRO A 194 32.06 0.49 10.36
CA PRO A 194 32.21 -0.90 9.97
C PRO A 194 31.07 -1.78 10.50
N LEU A 195 30.60 -2.73 9.69
CA LEU A 195 29.43 -3.56 10.03
C LEU A 195 29.62 -4.38 11.32
N GLY A 196 30.87 -4.72 11.67
CA GLY A 196 31.17 -5.42 12.92
C GLY A 196 31.06 -4.56 14.17
N ASP A 197 30.99 -3.23 14.02
CA ASP A 197 30.92 -2.25 15.12
C ASP A 197 29.52 -1.61 15.17
N ALA A 198 28.64 -1.93 14.22
CA ALA A 198 27.26 -1.45 14.14
C ALA A 198 26.30 -2.40 14.84
#